data_b5de7bd7f6bf1a3cb737c6afc6983460
#
_entry.id   b5de7bd7f6bf1a3cb737c6afc6983460
#
_cell.length_a   1.000
_cell.length_b   1.000
_cell.length_c   1.000
_cell.angle_alpha   90.00
_cell.angle_beta   90.00
_cell.angle_gamma   90.00
#
_symmetry.space_group_name_H-M   'P 1'
#
loop_
_entity.id
_entity.type
_entity.pdbx_description
1 polymer ?
#
loop_
_entity_poly.entity_id
_entity_poly.type
_entity_poly.pdbx_seq_one_letter_code
_entity_poly.pdbx_strand_id
1 'polypeptide(L)'
;SWLRENGFHYIVVNKGKSPFSESDMSDMSPLRTSGDGTIAVSVKRFNDENEHEVYLLCKSKRRELKEKALHSRQEDLFIEELQYTCSGLQKKGHTKKYAKVVEKIGRLREKYPKASKHYSVEVRIDPSSELPADQCHAVDIVWSKKQKASTDAKNIHGCYVLRSDR
;
A
#
# COMPACT_ATOMS: atom_id res chain seq x y z
N SER A 1 26.83 14.25 -11.71
CA SER A 1 26.47 14.57 -10.29
C SER A 1 27.63 15.33 -9.65
N TRP A 2 27.30 16.39 -8.90
CA TRP A 2 28.33 17.23 -8.20
C TRP A 2 29.30 16.40 -7.33
N LEU A 3 28.77 15.38 -6.64
CA LEU A 3 29.58 14.47 -5.82
C LEU A 3 30.68 13.79 -6.66
N ARG A 4 30.30 13.23 -7.82
CA ARG A 4 31.29 12.57 -8.72
C ARG A 4 32.30 13.54 -9.31
N GLU A 5 31.87 14.72 -9.75
CA GLU A 5 32.71 15.77 -10.31
C GLU A 5 33.76 16.24 -9.30
N ASN A 6 33.47 16.11 -8.00
CA ASN A 6 34.42 16.43 -6.90
C ASN A 6 35.09 15.18 -6.31
N GLY A 7 35.05 14.03 -6.97
CA GLY A 7 35.75 12.81 -6.55
C GLY A 7 35.14 12.07 -5.37
N PHE A 8 33.89 12.38 -4.98
CA PHE A 8 33.21 11.69 -3.88
C PHE A 8 32.40 10.50 -4.39
N HIS A 9 32.51 9.38 -3.68
CA HIS A 9 31.67 8.22 -3.89
C HIS A 9 30.39 8.30 -3.03
N TYR A 10 29.30 7.77 -3.55
CA TYR A 10 28.03 7.83 -2.84
C TYR A 10 27.21 6.55 -2.96
N ILE A 11 26.39 6.31 -1.93
CA ILE A 11 25.27 5.37 -1.95
C ILE A 11 24.05 6.11 -1.38
N VAL A 12 22.99 6.20 -2.15
CA VAL A 12 21.75 6.90 -1.76
C VAL A 12 20.52 6.03 -1.97
N VAL A 13 19.49 6.26 -1.19
CA VAL A 13 18.19 5.61 -1.42
C VAL A 13 17.53 6.25 -2.64
N ASN A 14 17.22 5.44 -3.65
CA ASN A 14 16.47 5.92 -4.80
C ASN A 14 14.99 6.11 -4.42
N LYS A 15 14.50 7.35 -4.45
CA LYS A 15 13.12 7.73 -4.19
C LYS A 15 12.28 7.85 -5.47
N GLY A 16 12.91 7.75 -6.64
CA GLY A 16 12.25 7.81 -7.95
C GLY A 16 11.50 6.51 -8.29
N LYS A 17 10.99 6.44 -9.52
CA LYS A 17 10.42 5.19 -10.05
C LYS A 17 11.49 4.10 -9.95
N SER A 18 11.08 2.93 -9.45
CA SER A 18 11.94 1.76 -9.44
C SER A 18 12.18 1.32 -10.89
N PRO A 19 13.43 1.15 -11.32
CA PRO A 19 13.72 0.58 -12.63
C PRO A 19 13.44 -0.94 -12.71
N PHE A 20 12.94 -1.54 -11.61
CA PHE A 20 12.79 -2.98 -11.47
C PHE A 20 11.35 -3.42 -11.61
N SER A 21 11.17 -4.58 -12.24
CA SER A 21 9.91 -5.32 -12.37
C SER A 21 9.81 -6.42 -11.30
N GLU A 22 8.65 -7.04 -11.16
CA GLU A 22 8.45 -8.17 -10.24
C GLU A 22 9.31 -9.39 -10.59
N SER A 23 9.60 -9.60 -11.88
CA SER A 23 10.48 -10.68 -12.36
C SER A 23 11.92 -10.54 -11.84
N ASP A 24 12.35 -9.33 -11.52
CA ASP A 24 13.70 -9.09 -11.00
C ASP A 24 13.91 -9.58 -9.57
N MET A 25 12.82 -9.94 -8.88
CA MET A 25 12.89 -10.45 -7.51
C MET A 25 13.27 -11.93 -7.41
N SER A 26 13.20 -12.68 -8.51
CA SER A 26 13.47 -14.13 -8.51
C SER A 26 14.96 -14.46 -8.37
N ASP A 27 15.86 -13.60 -8.87
CA ASP A 27 17.31 -13.86 -8.97
C ASP A 27 18.13 -13.01 -8.01
N MET A 28 17.64 -12.80 -6.80
CA MET A 28 18.36 -12.03 -5.79
C MET A 28 19.41 -12.87 -5.07
N SER A 29 20.64 -12.38 -5.01
CA SER A 29 21.71 -13.01 -4.24
C SER A 29 21.62 -12.65 -2.76
N PRO A 30 21.89 -13.60 -1.84
CA PRO A 30 21.93 -13.31 -0.41
C PRO A 30 23.13 -12.42 -0.08
N LEU A 31 22.88 -11.29 0.58
CA LEU A 31 23.91 -10.37 1.06
C LEU A 31 24.22 -10.62 2.55
N ARG A 32 23.18 -10.92 3.34
CA ARG A 32 23.31 -11.12 4.78
C ARG A 32 22.37 -12.21 5.26
N THR A 33 22.89 -13.10 6.09
CA THR A 33 22.09 -14.09 6.83
C THR A 33 21.99 -13.71 8.31
N SER A 34 20.87 -14.07 8.94
CA SER A 34 20.68 -13.96 10.38
C SER A 34 21.38 -15.12 11.09
N GLY A 35 21.50 -15.05 12.42
CA GLY A 35 22.12 -16.10 13.22
C GLY A 35 21.42 -17.46 13.18
N ASP A 36 20.15 -17.48 12.77
CA ASP A 36 19.33 -18.68 12.54
C ASP A 36 19.49 -19.27 11.11
N GLY A 37 20.38 -18.72 10.29
CA GLY A 37 20.61 -19.15 8.91
C GLY A 37 19.61 -18.62 7.89
N THR A 38 18.60 -17.83 8.29
CA THR A 38 17.66 -17.22 7.34
C THR A 38 18.30 -16.04 6.61
N ILE A 39 17.93 -15.85 5.32
CA ILE A 39 18.41 -14.71 4.54
C ILE A 39 17.73 -13.44 5.06
N ALA A 40 18.52 -12.57 5.69
CA ALA A 40 18.06 -11.30 6.24
C ALA A 40 17.96 -10.21 5.19
N VAL A 41 18.91 -10.17 4.25
CA VAL A 41 18.94 -9.20 3.14
C VAL A 41 19.39 -9.90 1.88
N SER A 42 18.66 -9.70 0.78
CA SER A 42 19.04 -10.10 -0.56
C SER A 42 19.23 -8.88 -1.45
N VAL A 43 20.08 -8.99 -2.45
CA VAL A 43 20.37 -7.90 -3.41
C VAL A 43 20.42 -8.41 -4.85
N LYS A 44 20.04 -7.54 -5.78
CA LYS A 44 20.30 -7.72 -7.21
C LYS A 44 20.90 -6.43 -7.74
N ARG A 45 21.99 -6.54 -8.48
CA ARG A 45 22.70 -5.41 -9.06
C ARG A 45 22.25 -5.19 -10.50
N PHE A 46 22.11 -3.93 -10.89
CA PHE A 46 21.83 -3.50 -12.25
C PHE A 46 22.71 -2.30 -12.58
N ASN A 47 23.23 -2.29 -13.77
CA ASN A 47 23.97 -1.15 -14.30
C ASN A 47 23.00 -0.21 -15.02
N ASP A 48 23.25 1.09 -14.95
CA ASP A 48 22.55 2.06 -15.79
C ASP A 48 22.96 1.84 -17.26
N GLU A 49 22.02 2.12 -18.19
CA GLU A 49 22.29 2.04 -19.64
C GLU A 49 23.48 2.88 -20.08
N ASN A 50 23.79 3.94 -19.34
CA ASN A 50 24.95 4.81 -19.58
C ASN A 50 26.21 4.40 -18.78
N GLU A 51 26.21 3.25 -18.09
CA GLU A 51 27.32 2.71 -17.27
C GLU A 51 27.84 3.64 -16.15
N HIS A 52 27.11 4.71 -15.85
CA HIS A 52 27.55 5.73 -14.89
C HIS A 52 27.07 5.50 -13.48
N GLU A 53 26.03 4.71 -13.30
CA GLU A 53 25.43 4.43 -12.01
C GLU A 53 25.06 2.96 -11.88
N VAL A 54 25.06 2.48 -10.65
CA VAL A 54 24.65 1.14 -10.30
C VAL A 54 23.43 1.24 -9.42
N TYR A 55 22.43 0.46 -9.75
CA TYR A 55 21.23 0.30 -8.94
C TYR A 55 21.28 -1.05 -8.21
N LEU A 56 20.99 -1.03 -6.93
CA LEU A 56 20.87 -2.21 -6.09
C LEU A 56 19.43 -2.36 -5.63
N LEU A 57 18.74 -3.37 -6.15
CA LEU A 57 17.47 -3.80 -5.58
C LEU A 57 17.77 -4.62 -4.33
N CYS A 58 17.33 -4.13 -3.19
CA CYS A 58 17.48 -4.77 -1.89
C CYS A 58 16.15 -5.26 -1.38
N LYS A 59 16.12 -6.47 -0.80
CA LYS A 59 14.97 -7.02 -0.08
C LYS A 59 15.39 -7.37 1.34
N SER A 60 14.78 -6.74 2.33
CA SER A 60 15.05 -6.98 3.75
C SER A 60 13.87 -7.69 4.41
N LYS A 61 14.13 -8.85 5.02
CA LYS A 61 13.11 -9.64 5.73
C LYS A 61 12.50 -8.88 6.90
N ARG A 62 13.31 -8.16 7.68
CA ARG A 62 12.83 -7.33 8.79
C ARG A 62 11.91 -6.22 8.33
N ARG A 63 12.25 -5.56 7.22
CA ARG A 63 11.44 -4.51 6.61
C ARG A 63 10.15 -5.08 6.04
N GLU A 64 10.20 -6.23 5.38
CA GLU A 64 9.04 -6.96 4.88
C GLU A 64 8.03 -7.25 5.99
N LEU A 65 8.48 -7.82 7.11
CA LEU A 65 7.63 -8.12 8.26
C LEU A 65 7.00 -6.86 8.84
N LYS A 66 7.79 -5.78 9.00
CA LYS A 66 7.28 -4.49 9.48
C LYS A 66 6.23 -3.89 8.55
N GLU A 67 6.48 -3.89 7.24
CA GLU A 67 5.55 -3.34 6.25
C GLU A 67 4.26 -4.16 6.17
N LYS A 68 4.35 -5.50 6.25
CA LYS A 68 3.17 -6.38 6.33
C LYS A 68 2.34 -6.12 7.59
N ALA A 69 2.97 -6.00 8.74
CA ALA A 69 2.28 -5.70 10.00
C ALA A 69 1.58 -4.33 9.96
N LEU A 70 2.25 -3.30 9.43
CA LEU A 70 1.66 -1.98 9.26
C LEU A 70 0.48 -1.99 8.29
N HIS A 71 0.60 -2.74 7.18
CA HIS A 71 -0.47 -2.87 6.19
C HIS A 71 -1.68 -3.59 6.79
N SER A 72 -1.47 -4.72 7.49
CA SER A 72 -2.54 -5.45 8.17
C SER A 72 -3.27 -4.55 9.17
N ARG A 73 -2.52 -3.85 10.03
CA ARG A 73 -3.13 -2.93 11.00
C ARG A 73 -3.97 -1.82 10.33
N GLN A 74 -3.49 -1.24 9.22
CA GLN A 74 -4.27 -0.22 8.50
C GLN A 74 -5.53 -0.81 7.87
N GLU A 75 -5.46 -2.05 7.38
CA GLU A 75 -6.60 -2.78 6.83
C GLU A 75 -7.65 -3.04 7.92
N ASP A 76 -7.22 -3.53 9.09
CA ASP A 76 -8.10 -3.79 10.23
C ASP A 76 -8.81 -2.51 10.68
N LEU A 77 -8.09 -1.41 10.86
CA LEU A 77 -8.66 -0.12 11.23
C LEU A 77 -9.65 0.42 10.18
N PHE A 78 -9.36 0.23 8.89
CA PHE A 78 -10.27 0.63 7.82
C PHE A 78 -11.59 -0.15 7.90
N ILE A 79 -11.51 -1.47 8.13
CA ILE A 79 -12.70 -2.34 8.26
C ILE A 79 -13.49 -2.01 9.53
N GLU A 80 -12.82 -1.81 10.66
CA GLU A 80 -13.47 -1.40 11.92
C GLU A 80 -14.27 -0.10 11.75
N GLU A 81 -13.71 0.89 11.08
CA GLU A 81 -14.38 2.17 10.81
C GLU A 81 -15.57 2.00 9.85
N LEU A 82 -15.48 1.09 8.85
CA LEU A 82 -16.60 0.74 7.98
C LEU A 82 -17.72 0.07 8.79
N GLN A 83 -17.38 -0.91 9.63
CA GLN A 83 -18.33 -1.61 10.52
C GLN A 83 -19.00 -0.65 11.48
N TYR A 84 -18.22 0.25 12.12
CA TYR A 84 -18.76 1.28 13.00
C TYR A 84 -19.73 2.20 12.26
N THR A 85 -19.40 2.62 11.05
CA THR A 85 -20.27 3.48 10.24
C THR A 85 -21.55 2.75 9.83
N CYS A 86 -21.45 1.50 9.40
CA CYS A 86 -22.58 0.65 9.04
C CYS A 86 -23.51 0.42 10.24
N SER A 87 -22.96 0.02 11.39
CA SER A 87 -23.75 -0.18 12.62
C SER A 87 -24.44 1.11 13.10
N GLY A 88 -23.83 2.26 12.83
CA GLY A 88 -24.40 3.57 13.13
C GLY A 88 -25.69 3.87 12.35
N LEU A 89 -25.87 3.29 11.16
CA LEU A 89 -27.08 3.49 10.36
C LEU A 89 -28.36 3.01 11.08
N GLN A 90 -28.23 2.05 11.98
CA GLN A 90 -29.35 1.52 12.77
C GLN A 90 -29.58 2.27 14.09
N LYS A 91 -28.68 3.16 14.50
CA LYS A 91 -28.75 3.85 15.80
C LYS A 91 -29.41 5.23 15.68
N LYS A 92 -30.12 5.66 16.73
CA LYS A 92 -30.62 7.04 16.85
C LYS A 92 -29.43 8.00 17.04
N GLY A 93 -29.53 9.21 16.48
CA GLY A 93 -28.52 10.25 16.61
C GLY A 93 -27.34 10.15 15.62
N HIS A 94 -27.24 9.08 14.85
CA HIS A 94 -26.22 8.95 13.80
C HIS A 94 -26.72 9.48 12.44
N THR A 95 -25.79 9.99 11.64
CA THR A 95 -26.08 10.49 10.30
C THR A 95 -26.42 9.34 9.36
N LYS A 96 -27.62 9.38 8.78
CA LYS A 96 -28.13 8.37 7.84
C LYS A 96 -28.28 8.90 6.42
N LYS A 97 -28.20 10.24 6.20
CA LYS A 97 -28.32 10.83 4.87
C LYS A 97 -27.26 10.24 3.94
N TYR A 98 -27.67 9.70 2.79
CA TYR A 98 -26.80 9.04 1.81
C TYR A 98 -25.57 9.87 1.48
N ALA A 99 -25.75 11.15 1.09
CA ALA A 99 -24.64 12.02 0.74
C ALA A 99 -23.59 12.17 1.86
N LYS A 100 -24.05 12.26 3.12
CA LYS A 100 -23.16 12.36 4.30
C LYS A 100 -22.42 11.05 4.58
N VAL A 101 -23.06 9.91 4.34
CA VAL A 101 -22.43 8.60 4.49
C VAL A 101 -21.36 8.39 3.42
N VAL A 102 -21.69 8.73 2.16
CA VAL A 102 -20.73 8.67 1.04
C VAL A 102 -19.52 9.59 1.29
N GLU A 103 -19.76 10.82 1.76
CA GLU A 103 -18.68 11.74 2.16
C GLU A 103 -17.78 11.13 3.25
N LYS A 104 -18.39 10.51 4.27
CA LYS A 104 -17.65 9.83 5.34
C LYS A 104 -16.79 8.67 4.80
N ILE A 105 -17.32 7.86 3.87
CA ILE A 105 -16.55 6.81 3.20
C ILE A 105 -15.40 7.40 2.38
N GLY A 106 -15.62 8.53 1.70
CA GLY A 106 -14.56 9.27 1.00
C GLY A 106 -13.40 9.63 1.93
N ARG A 107 -13.71 10.23 3.09
CA ARG A 107 -12.71 10.57 4.11
C ARG A 107 -11.98 9.35 4.67
N LEU A 108 -12.68 8.20 4.83
CA LEU A 108 -12.03 6.95 5.24
C LEU A 108 -11.03 6.44 4.19
N ARG A 109 -11.37 6.58 2.90
CA ARG A 109 -10.45 6.23 1.80
C ARG A 109 -9.20 7.12 1.79
N GLU A 110 -9.35 8.40 2.08
CA GLU A 110 -8.22 9.33 2.22
C GLU A 110 -7.37 9.03 3.46
N LYS A 111 -7.99 8.66 4.58
CA LYS A 111 -7.30 8.28 5.82
C LYS A 111 -6.51 6.99 5.68
N TYR A 112 -7.03 6.01 4.92
CA TYR A 112 -6.42 4.68 4.72
C TYR A 112 -6.19 4.36 3.24
N PRO A 113 -5.39 5.16 2.49
CA PRO A 113 -5.33 5.09 1.03
C PRO A 113 -4.76 3.74 0.52
N LYS A 114 -3.85 3.12 1.28
CA LYS A 114 -3.28 1.82 0.92
C LYS A 114 -4.28 0.67 1.13
N ALA A 115 -5.00 0.66 2.25
CA ALA A 115 -5.99 -0.35 2.55
C ALA A 115 -7.21 -0.23 1.64
N SER A 116 -7.75 0.98 1.47
CA SER A 116 -8.99 1.23 0.71
C SER A 116 -8.90 0.81 -0.77
N LYS A 117 -7.71 0.83 -1.38
CA LYS A 117 -7.49 0.37 -2.77
C LYS A 117 -7.86 -1.11 -2.97
N HIS A 118 -7.72 -1.92 -1.92
CA HIS A 118 -8.00 -3.35 -1.96
C HIS A 118 -9.47 -3.69 -1.73
N TYR A 119 -10.33 -2.68 -1.46
CA TYR A 119 -11.74 -2.88 -1.19
C TYR A 119 -12.63 -2.16 -2.19
N SER A 120 -13.72 -2.82 -2.58
CA SER A 120 -14.91 -2.17 -3.16
C SER A 120 -15.85 -1.86 -2.01
N VAL A 121 -16.33 -0.63 -1.91
CA VAL A 121 -17.28 -0.20 -0.87
C VAL A 121 -18.44 0.48 -1.56
N GLU A 122 -19.65 0.01 -1.29
CA GLU A 122 -20.91 0.47 -1.83
C GLU A 122 -21.85 0.88 -0.68
N VAL A 123 -22.45 2.05 -0.78
CA VAL A 123 -23.46 2.53 0.15
C VAL A 123 -24.83 2.27 -0.50
N ARG A 124 -25.70 1.54 0.19
CA ARG A 124 -27.03 1.19 -0.30
C ARG A 124 -28.09 2.10 0.28
N ILE A 125 -29.05 2.46 -0.55
CA ILE A 125 -30.29 3.20 -0.19
C ILE A 125 -31.46 2.24 -0.21
N ASP A 126 -32.57 2.67 0.39
CA ASP A 126 -33.82 1.93 0.33
C ASP A 126 -34.35 1.92 -1.12
N PRO A 127 -34.49 0.74 -1.76
CA PRO A 127 -34.95 0.64 -3.13
C PRO A 127 -36.41 1.09 -3.32
N SER A 128 -37.17 1.18 -2.24
CA SER A 128 -38.58 1.66 -2.25
C SER A 128 -38.69 3.18 -2.18
N SER A 129 -37.57 3.90 -2.03
CA SER A 129 -37.60 5.35 -1.93
C SER A 129 -37.70 6.00 -3.32
N GLU A 130 -38.75 6.78 -3.53
CA GLU A 130 -38.96 7.59 -4.74
C GLU A 130 -38.16 8.90 -4.72
N LEU A 131 -37.41 9.19 -3.65
CA LEU A 131 -36.63 10.40 -3.48
C LEU A 131 -35.33 10.35 -4.29
N PRO A 132 -34.78 11.51 -4.72
CA PRO A 132 -33.44 11.59 -5.28
C PRO A 132 -32.39 11.01 -4.32
N ALA A 133 -31.36 10.37 -4.86
CA ALA A 133 -30.35 9.65 -4.05
C ALA A 133 -29.70 10.52 -2.96
N ASP A 134 -29.51 11.81 -3.19
CA ASP A 134 -28.94 12.78 -2.24
C ASP A 134 -29.86 13.06 -1.04
N GLN A 135 -31.17 12.84 -1.19
CA GLN A 135 -32.19 13.03 -0.14
C GLN A 135 -32.54 11.72 0.58
N CYS A 136 -32.15 10.57 0.02
CA CYS A 136 -32.37 9.26 0.60
C CYS A 136 -31.56 9.03 1.88
N HIS A 137 -31.99 8.05 2.68
CA HIS A 137 -31.19 7.50 3.77
C HIS A 137 -30.42 6.28 3.31
N ALA A 138 -29.16 6.18 3.73
CA ALA A 138 -28.40 4.95 3.61
C ALA A 138 -28.97 3.91 4.57
N VAL A 139 -29.18 2.69 4.08
CA VAL A 139 -29.69 1.56 4.85
C VAL A 139 -28.60 0.55 5.17
N ASP A 140 -27.59 0.46 4.30
CA ASP A 140 -26.50 -0.50 4.46
C ASP A 140 -25.22 -0.01 3.80
N ILE A 141 -24.08 -0.57 4.23
CA ILE A 141 -22.77 -0.40 3.60
C ILE A 141 -22.20 -1.78 3.36
N VAL A 142 -21.97 -2.11 2.09
CA VAL A 142 -21.41 -3.40 1.68
C VAL A 142 -20.00 -3.19 1.19
N TRP A 143 -19.07 -4.04 1.63
CA TRP A 143 -17.71 -4.03 1.15
C TRP A 143 -17.19 -5.42 0.83
N SER A 144 -16.33 -5.50 -0.16
CA SER A 144 -15.69 -6.75 -0.57
C SER A 144 -14.23 -6.50 -0.94
N LYS A 145 -13.38 -7.48 -0.66
CA LYS A 145 -11.95 -7.42 -1.02
C LYS A 145 -11.77 -7.77 -2.49
N LYS A 146 -11.05 -6.92 -3.23
CA LYS A 146 -10.71 -7.13 -4.64
C LYS A 146 -9.62 -8.18 -4.77
N GLN A 147 -9.85 -9.26 -5.51
CA GLN A 147 -8.89 -10.38 -5.63
C GLN A 147 -7.57 -10.02 -6.32
N LYS A 148 -7.59 -9.24 -7.41
CA LYS A 148 -6.39 -8.91 -8.21
C LYS A 148 -5.41 -7.96 -7.53
N ALA A 149 -5.86 -7.00 -6.73
CA ALA A 149 -4.97 -6.00 -6.11
C ALA A 149 -4.16 -6.53 -4.93
N SER A 150 -4.49 -7.72 -4.41
CA SER A 150 -3.83 -8.30 -3.23
C SER A 150 -2.52 -9.01 -3.56
N THR A 151 -2.30 -9.48 -4.79
CA THR A 151 -1.13 -10.29 -5.16
C THR A 151 0.08 -9.40 -5.43
N ASP A 152 -0.09 -8.34 -6.20
CA ASP A 152 1.00 -7.46 -6.64
C ASP A 152 1.62 -6.67 -5.47
N ALA A 153 0.80 -6.20 -4.52
CA ALA A 153 1.29 -5.47 -3.36
C ALA A 153 2.09 -6.35 -2.38
N LYS A 154 1.84 -7.66 -2.33
CA LYS A 154 2.52 -8.58 -1.40
C LYS A 154 3.98 -8.85 -1.79
N ASN A 155 4.29 -8.79 -3.07
CA ASN A 155 5.62 -9.12 -3.58
C ASN A 155 6.65 -8.01 -3.36
N ILE A 156 6.19 -6.75 -3.21
CA ILE A 156 7.07 -5.57 -3.10
C ILE A 156 7.43 -5.24 -1.65
N HIS A 157 6.80 -5.88 -0.65
CA HIS A 157 7.12 -5.61 0.76
C HIS A 157 8.59 -5.92 1.08
N GLY A 158 9.22 -5.02 1.80
CA GLY A 158 10.61 -5.12 2.22
C GLY A 158 11.62 -4.71 1.16
N CYS A 159 11.16 -4.37 -0.07
CA CYS A 159 12.04 -3.94 -1.15
C CYS A 159 12.36 -2.45 -1.08
N TYR A 160 13.58 -2.10 -1.46
CA TYR A 160 14.04 -0.73 -1.64
C TYR A 160 15.20 -0.71 -2.64
N VAL A 161 15.41 0.44 -3.24
CA VAL A 161 16.45 0.60 -4.25
C VAL A 161 17.52 1.56 -3.74
N LEU A 162 18.76 1.14 -3.83
CA LEU A 162 19.92 2.00 -3.64
C LEU A 162 20.51 2.37 -5.00
N ARG A 163 21.06 3.56 -5.11
CA ARG A 163 21.79 4.07 -6.26
C ARG A 163 23.20 4.43 -5.84
N SER A 164 24.18 3.99 -6.59
CA SER A 164 25.60 4.22 -6.32
C SER A 164 26.34 4.59 -7.61
N ASP A 165 27.45 5.24 -7.48
CA ASP A 165 28.40 5.52 -8.57
C ASP A 165 29.44 4.41 -8.77
N ARG A 166 29.34 3.28 -8.03
CA ARG A 166 30.23 2.11 -8.09
C ARG A 166 29.48 0.80 -8.07
#